data_5126c1d7b62d6d2a80ada16a2bddac4d
#
_entry.id   5126c1d7b62d6d2a80ada16a2bddac4d
#
_cell.length_a   1.000
_cell.length_b   1.000
_cell.length_c   1.000
_cell.angle_alpha   90.00
_cell.angle_beta   90.00
_cell.angle_gamma   90.00
#
_symmetry.space_group_name_H-M   'P 1'
#
loop_
_entity.id
_entity.type
_entity.pdbx_description
1 polymer ?
#
loop_
_entity_poly.entity_id
_entity_poly.type
_entity_poly.pdbx_seq_one_letter_code
_entity_poly.pdbx_strand_id
1 'polypeptide(L)'
;MKTIRFLTLAEILLILEDQIRNYGGIYGVRDINLLSSAIYMPESSFDKKYLHETIPAMAAAYVFHICQNHPFIDGNKRVALASSLIFLDINGCEFNCDDKKLYNKIMDVSKGDTKKEDLIKFYERHSKKR
;
A
#
# COMPACT_ATOMS: atom_id res chain seq x y z
N MET A 1 1.55 18.89 15.92
CA MET A 1 1.68 17.51 15.43
C MET A 1 0.74 17.28 14.27
N LYS A 2 1.27 16.82 13.14
CA LYS A 2 0.42 16.57 11.98
C LYS A 2 -0.41 15.30 12.17
N THR A 3 -1.69 15.39 11.86
CA THR A 3 -2.57 14.24 11.84
C THR A 3 -2.32 13.44 10.54
N ILE A 4 -2.12 12.15 10.67
CA ILE A 4 -1.93 11.27 9.53
C ILE A 4 -3.30 10.92 8.96
N ARG A 5 -3.44 11.04 7.63
CA ARG A 5 -4.68 10.67 6.96
C ARG A 5 -4.53 9.28 6.33
N PHE A 6 -5.18 8.30 6.94
CA PHE A 6 -5.19 6.94 6.41
C PHE A 6 -6.27 6.78 5.34
N LEU A 7 -6.07 5.82 4.44
CA LEU A 7 -7.07 5.50 3.43
C LEU A 7 -8.21 4.70 4.07
N THR A 8 -9.44 5.02 3.67
CA THR A 8 -10.62 4.30 4.14
C THR A 8 -10.92 3.12 3.23
N LEU A 9 -11.76 2.20 3.71
CA LEU A 9 -12.22 1.07 2.90
C LEU A 9 -12.87 1.57 1.61
N ALA A 10 -13.72 2.59 1.70
CA ALA A 10 -14.40 3.15 0.54
C ALA A 10 -13.39 3.68 -0.48
N GLU A 11 -12.34 4.36 -0.01
CA GLU A 11 -11.30 4.88 -0.90
C GLU A 11 -10.52 3.76 -1.58
N ILE A 12 -10.20 2.70 -0.86
CA ILE A 12 -9.50 1.56 -1.44
C ILE A 12 -10.38 0.89 -2.53
N LEU A 13 -11.69 0.79 -2.28
CA LEU A 13 -12.60 0.22 -3.28
C LEU A 13 -12.72 1.11 -4.52
N LEU A 14 -12.65 2.43 -4.37
CA LEU A 14 -12.61 3.36 -5.49
C LEU A 14 -11.31 3.20 -6.29
N ILE A 15 -10.19 2.97 -5.60
CA ILE A 15 -8.91 2.71 -6.26
C ILE A 15 -9.01 1.41 -7.06
N LEU A 16 -9.61 0.37 -6.49
CA LEU A 16 -9.82 -0.90 -7.19
C LEU A 16 -10.64 -0.68 -8.46
N GLU A 17 -11.77 0.04 -8.36
CA GLU A 17 -12.62 0.33 -9.50
C GLU A 17 -11.85 1.04 -10.60
N ASP A 18 -11.06 2.04 -10.23
CA ASP A 18 -10.24 2.80 -11.18
C ASP A 18 -9.21 1.92 -11.89
N GLN A 19 -8.52 1.07 -11.14
CA GLN A 19 -7.50 0.19 -11.70
C GLN A 19 -8.10 -0.85 -12.65
N ILE A 20 -9.24 -1.43 -12.28
CA ILE A 20 -9.92 -2.40 -13.14
C ILE A 20 -10.45 -1.74 -14.41
N ARG A 21 -11.04 -0.54 -14.28
CA ARG A 21 -11.56 0.19 -15.44
C ARG A 21 -10.45 0.53 -16.43
N ASN A 22 -9.29 0.95 -15.95
CA ASN A 22 -8.21 1.43 -16.81
C ASN A 22 -7.31 0.32 -17.34
N TYR A 23 -7.16 -0.79 -16.61
CA TYR A 23 -6.20 -1.83 -16.95
C TYR A 23 -6.80 -3.22 -17.12
N GLY A 24 -8.11 -3.34 -16.94
CA GLY A 24 -8.81 -4.61 -17.13
C GLY A 24 -8.81 -5.50 -15.90
N GLY A 25 -9.52 -6.61 -16.01
CA GLY A 25 -9.71 -7.57 -14.94
C GLY A 25 -11.14 -7.58 -14.43
N ILE A 26 -11.38 -8.39 -13.41
CA ILE A 26 -12.70 -8.55 -12.82
C ILE A 26 -12.75 -7.77 -11.51
N TYR A 27 -13.68 -6.81 -11.41
CA TYR A 27 -13.92 -6.08 -10.17
C TYR A 27 -14.55 -7.00 -9.14
N GLY A 28 -13.97 -7.07 -7.96
CA GLY A 28 -14.58 -7.80 -6.86
C GLY A 28 -13.64 -8.01 -5.69
N VAL A 29 -14.25 -8.17 -4.52
CA VAL A 29 -13.54 -8.49 -3.29
C VAL A 29 -13.64 -10.00 -3.08
N ARG A 30 -12.48 -10.66 -3.03
CA ARG A 30 -12.42 -12.10 -2.79
C ARG A 30 -12.70 -12.43 -1.32
N ASP A 31 -12.19 -11.61 -0.41
CA ASP A 31 -12.34 -11.84 1.03
C ASP A 31 -12.32 -10.50 1.76
N ILE A 32 -13.49 -10.11 2.25
CA ILE A 32 -13.66 -8.81 2.93
C ILE A 32 -12.88 -8.73 4.25
N ASN A 33 -12.74 -9.84 4.96
CA ASN A 33 -12.00 -9.85 6.22
C ASN A 33 -10.50 -9.66 5.98
N LEU A 34 -9.96 -10.29 4.94
CA LEU A 34 -8.57 -10.11 4.56
C LEU A 34 -8.32 -8.70 4.04
N LEU A 35 -9.30 -8.11 3.35
CA LEU A 35 -9.21 -6.72 2.91
C LEU A 35 -9.16 -5.77 4.10
N SER A 36 -10.10 -5.91 5.03
CA SER A 36 -10.15 -5.07 6.22
C SER A 36 -8.86 -5.17 7.04
N SER A 37 -8.35 -6.38 7.21
CA SER A 37 -7.09 -6.61 7.91
C SER A 37 -5.94 -5.85 7.24
N ALA A 38 -5.83 -5.95 5.92
CA ALA A 38 -4.75 -5.28 5.18
C ALA A 38 -4.82 -3.76 5.29
N ILE A 39 -6.03 -3.21 5.24
CA ILE A 39 -6.24 -1.76 5.27
C ILE A 39 -5.90 -1.17 6.64
N TYR A 40 -6.17 -1.90 7.72
CA TYR A 40 -5.93 -1.40 9.07
C TYR A 40 -4.50 -1.61 9.56
N MET A 41 -3.70 -2.46 8.91
CA MET A 41 -2.32 -2.69 9.32
C MET A 41 -1.45 -1.43 9.35
N PRO A 42 -1.54 -0.53 8.33
CA PRO A 42 -0.71 0.68 8.36
C PRO A 42 -0.94 1.57 9.57
N GLU A 43 -2.17 1.61 10.11
CA GLU A 43 -2.47 2.45 11.27
C GLU A 43 -2.38 1.72 12.61
N SER A 44 -1.93 0.48 12.61
CA SER A 44 -1.78 -0.31 13.84
C SER A 44 -0.87 0.40 14.84
N SER A 45 -1.28 0.35 16.10
CA SER A 45 -0.54 1.00 17.18
C SER A 45 -0.42 0.10 18.39
N PHE A 46 0.58 0.40 19.22
CA PHE A 46 0.78 -0.25 20.49
C PHE A 46 1.29 0.77 21.47
N ASP A 47 0.69 0.83 22.65
CA ASP A 47 1.10 1.76 23.70
C ASP A 47 1.15 3.20 23.18
N LYS A 48 0.10 3.63 22.45
CA LYS A 48 -0.07 4.98 21.89
C LYS A 48 0.95 5.37 20.82
N LYS A 49 1.67 4.39 20.27
CA LYS A 49 2.63 4.62 19.19
C LYS A 49 2.29 3.75 18.01
N TYR A 50 2.44 4.31 16.81
CA TYR A 50 2.26 3.53 15.58
C TYR A 50 3.37 2.49 15.47
N LEU A 51 3.00 1.27 15.03
CA LEU A 51 3.99 0.22 14.75
C LEU A 51 4.87 0.59 13.56
N HIS A 52 4.29 1.27 12.57
CA HIS A 52 5.03 1.79 11.43
C HIS A 52 5.30 3.27 11.70
N GLU A 53 6.57 3.61 11.95
CA GLU A 53 6.91 4.90 12.55
C GLU A 53 6.96 6.07 11.57
N THR A 54 7.05 5.81 10.27
CA THR A 54 7.16 6.87 9.25
C THR A 54 6.06 6.75 8.23
N ILE A 55 5.76 7.85 7.54
CA ILE A 55 4.79 7.83 6.44
C ILE A 55 5.21 6.83 5.36
N PRO A 56 6.48 6.80 4.89
CA PRO A 56 6.90 5.76 3.94
C PRO A 56 6.74 4.34 4.46
N ALA A 57 6.98 4.10 5.75
CA ALA A 57 6.78 2.77 6.35
C ALA A 57 5.31 2.35 6.31
N MET A 58 4.40 3.30 6.56
CA MET A 58 2.97 3.05 6.48
C MET A 58 2.54 2.76 5.04
N ALA A 59 3.09 3.49 4.07
CA ALA A 59 2.84 3.24 2.66
C ALA A 59 3.28 1.83 2.26
N ALA A 60 4.46 1.41 2.71
CA ALA A 60 4.97 0.07 2.47
C ALA A 60 4.06 -0.99 3.10
N ALA A 61 3.48 -0.70 4.25
CA ALA A 61 2.54 -1.62 4.91
C ALA A 61 1.29 -1.85 4.07
N TYR A 62 0.75 -0.82 3.41
CA TYR A 62 -0.36 -1.02 2.46
C TYR A 62 0.04 -2.02 1.38
N VAL A 63 1.20 -1.83 0.77
CA VAL A 63 1.66 -2.73 -0.28
C VAL A 63 1.82 -4.15 0.24
N PHE A 64 2.56 -4.30 1.33
CA PHE A 64 2.88 -5.62 1.85
C PHE A 64 1.63 -6.42 2.19
N HIS A 65 0.71 -5.82 2.93
CA HIS A 65 -0.47 -6.55 3.42
C HIS A 65 -1.52 -6.78 2.35
N ILE A 66 -1.70 -5.85 1.40
CA ILE A 66 -2.60 -6.10 0.27
C ILE A 66 -2.05 -7.21 -0.61
N CYS A 67 -0.75 -7.20 -0.91
CA CYS A 67 -0.13 -8.26 -1.70
C CYS A 67 -0.21 -9.61 -0.99
N GLN A 68 0.10 -9.65 0.31
CA GLN A 68 0.11 -10.87 1.08
C GLN A 68 -1.28 -11.46 1.25
N ASN A 69 -2.26 -10.63 1.57
CA ASN A 69 -3.63 -11.09 1.84
C ASN A 69 -4.42 -11.41 0.58
N HIS A 70 -4.02 -10.82 -0.56
CA HIS A 70 -4.66 -11.05 -1.85
C HIS A 70 -6.19 -10.91 -1.77
N PRO A 71 -6.70 -9.75 -1.28
CA PRO A 71 -8.11 -9.62 -0.94
C PRO A 71 -9.06 -9.43 -2.12
N PHE A 72 -8.53 -9.07 -3.31
CA PHE A 72 -9.34 -8.82 -4.49
C PHE A 72 -9.31 -10.01 -5.44
N ILE A 73 -10.31 -10.10 -6.32
CA ILE A 73 -10.31 -11.11 -7.38
C ILE A 73 -9.17 -10.85 -8.36
N ASP A 74 -9.04 -9.60 -8.81
CA ASP A 74 -7.96 -9.15 -9.70
C ASP A 74 -7.40 -7.82 -9.22
N GLY A 75 -6.21 -7.49 -9.68
CA GLY A 75 -5.62 -6.17 -9.47
C GLY A 75 -4.95 -5.94 -8.13
N ASN A 76 -4.66 -7.00 -7.36
CA ASN A 76 -4.05 -6.85 -6.04
C ASN A 76 -2.75 -6.04 -6.06
N LYS A 77 -1.83 -6.34 -6.98
CA LYS A 77 -0.56 -5.61 -7.08
C LYS A 77 -0.77 -4.16 -7.49
N ARG A 78 -1.67 -3.93 -8.44
CA ARG A 78 -1.97 -2.57 -8.93
C ARG A 78 -2.60 -1.72 -7.84
N VAL A 79 -3.56 -2.27 -7.11
CA VAL A 79 -4.22 -1.55 -6.01
C VAL A 79 -3.24 -1.31 -4.88
N ALA A 80 -2.40 -2.29 -4.55
CA ALA A 80 -1.38 -2.13 -3.51
C ALA A 80 -0.46 -0.96 -3.83
N LEU A 81 0.06 -0.92 -5.05
CA LEU A 81 0.96 0.15 -5.48
C LEU A 81 0.25 1.50 -5.50
N ALA A 82 -0.91 1.58 -6.16
CA ALA A 82 -1.65 2.84 -6.26
C ALA A 82 -2.02 3.38 -4.88
N SER A 83 -2.46 2.52 -3.98
CA SER A 83 -2.82 2.92 -2.61
C SER A 83 -1.61 3.52 -1.88
N SER A 84 -0.45 2.91 -2.01
CA SER A 84 0.76 3.41 -1.34
C SER A 84 1.16 4.78 -1.85
N LEU A 85 1.08 5.00 -3.16
CA LEU A 85 1.46 6.28 -3.76
C LEU A 85 0.46 7.38 -3.40
N ILE A 86 -0.83 7.07 -3.41
CA ILE A 86 -1.87 8.02 -2.99
C ILE A 86 -1.69 8.37 -1.51
N PHE A 87 -1.42 7.37 -0.66
CA PHE A 87 -1.20 7.60 0.76
C PHE A 87 -0.03 8.54 1.00
N LEU A 88 1.09 8.32 0.30
CA LEU A 88 2.25 9.21 0.41
C LEU A 88 1.88 10.63 0.00
N ASP A 89 1.20 10.78 -1.12
CA ASP A 89 0.85 12.09 -1.67
C ASP A 89 -0.05 12.89 -0.71
N ILE A 90 -1.10 12.27 -0.20
CA ILE A 90 -2.04 12.98 0.70
C ILE A 90 -1.43 13.26 2.08
N ASN A 91 -0.30 12.65 2.40
CA ASN A 91 0.40 12.89 3.65
C ASN A 91 1.69 13.69 3.46
N GLY A 92 1.82 14.37 2.33
CA GLY A 92 2.89 15.35 2.11
C GLY A 92 4.24 14.74 1.76
N CYS A 93 4.27 13.54 1.23
CA CYS A 93 5.50 12.88 0.80
C CYS A 93 5.55 12.77 -0.72
N GLU A 94 6.71 13.02 -1.28
CA GLU A 94 6.99 12.82 -2.69
C GLU A 94 7.74 11.52 -2.84
N PHE A 95 7.30 10.68 -3.80
CA PHE A 95 7.95 9.40 -4.09
C PHE A 95 8.63 9.48 -5.44
N ASN A 96 9.91 9.15 -5.48
CA ASN A 96 10.70 9.25 -6.71
C ASN A 96 11.51 7.97 -6.89
N CYS A 97 11.07 7.14 -7.81
CA CYS A 97 11.69 5.86 -8.10
C CYS A 97 11.47 5.53 -9.57
N ASP A 98 12.48 4.93 -10.19
CA ASP A 98 12.36 4.40 -11.55
C ASP A 98 11.21 3.40 -11.63
N ASP A 99 10.37 3.51 -12.66
CA ASP A 99 9.17 2.67 -12.81
C ASP A 99 9.50 1.19 -12.85
N LYS A 100 10.55 0.82 -13.58
CA LYS A 100 10.95 -0.58 -13.70
C LYS A 100 11.42 -1.15 -12.36
N LYS A 101 12.20 -0.36 -11.63
CA LYS A 101 12.69 -0.74 -10.31
C LYS A 101 11.53 -0.93 -9.33
N LEU A 102 10.57 -0.02 -9.37
CA LEU A 102 9.37 -0.11 -8.52
C LEU A 102 8.54 -1.34 -8.88
N TYR A 103 8.30 -1.56 -10.17
CA TYR A 103 7.55 -2.72 -10.64
C TYR A 103 8.20 -4.02 -10.15
N ASN A 104 9.52 -4.13 -10.30
CA ASN A 104 10.24 -5.33 -9.88
C ASN A 104 10.13 -5.55 -8.38
N LYS A 105 10.16 -4.47 -7.59
CA LYS A 105 10.02 -4.58 -6.13
C LYS A 105 8.62 -5.08 -5.76
N ILE A 106 7.58 -4.57 -6.40
CA ILE A 106 6.21 -5.01 -6.14
C ILE A 106 6.02 -6.47 -6.53
N MET A 107 6.62 -6.90 -7.64
CA MET A 107 6.57 -8.29 -8.05
C MET A 107 7.25 -9.20 -7.04
N ASP A 108 8.40 -8.79 -6.50
CA ASP A 108 9.13 -9.54 -5.48
C ASP A 108 8.29 -9.69 -4.20
N VAL A 109 7.62 -8.62 -3.78
CA VAL A 109 6.71 -8.67 -2.62
C VAL A 109 5.59 -9.66 -2.88
N SER A 110 4.99 -9.59 -4.06
CA SER A 110 3.88 -10.46 -4.44
C SER A 110 4.27 -11.94 -4.44
N LYS A 111 5.53 -12.25 -4.80
CA LYS A 111 6.04 -13.61 -4.80
C LYS A 111 6.51 -14.09 -3.43
N GLY A 112 6.53 -13.21 -2.44
CA GLY A 112 7.05 -13.54 -1.12
C GLY A 112 8.57 -13.47 -1.01
N ASP A 113 9.24 -12.86 -1.98
CA ASP A 113 10.71 -12.81 -2.05
C ASP A 113 11.29 -11.57 -1.34
N THR A 114 10.44 -10.69 -0.82
CA THR A 114 10.88 -9.47 -0.12
C THR A 114 10.26 -9.44 1.27
N LYS A 115 11.10 -9.26 2.28
CA LYS A 115 10.62 -9.08 3.65
C LYS A 115 10.01 -7.69 3.82
N LYS A 116 9.08 -7.57 4.76
CA LYS A 116 8.43 -6.28 5.04
C LYS A 116 9.44 -5.19 5.38
N GLU A 117 10.46 -5.51 6.19
CA GLU A 117 11.50 -4.55 6.57
C GLU A 117 12.25 -4.00 5.36
N ASP A 118 12.53 -4.85 4.38
CA ASP A 118 13.24 -4.44 3.16
C ASP A 118 12.36 -3.54 2.29
N LEU A 119 11.06 -3.82 2.24
CA LEU A 119 10.11 -2.98 1.52
C LEU A 119 9.99 -1.61 2.18
N ILE A 120 9.95 -1.57 3.51
CA ILE A 120 9.91 -0.31 4.27
C ILE A 120 11.15 0.53 3.94
N LYS A 121 12.33 -0.07 3.97
CA LYS A 121 13.57 0.63 3.64
C LYS A 121 13.57 1.15 2.21
N PHE A 122 13.02 0.37 1.29
CA PHE A 122 12.88 0.78 -0.10
C PHE A 122 12.00 2.02 -0.21
N TYR A 123 10.86 2.04 0.46
CA TYR A 123 9.95 3.20 0.43
C TYR A 123 10.58 4.41 1.10
N GLU A 124 11.27 4.21 2.23
CA GLU A 124 11.96 5.32 2.92
C GLU A 124 13.05 5.93 2.07
N ARG A 125 13.80 5.10 1.36
CA ARG A 125 14.90 5.54 0.50
C ARG A 125 14.42 6.38 -0.69
N HIS A 126 13.25 6.10 -1.22
CA HIS A 126 12.71 6.77 -2.40
C HIS A 126 11.69 7.85 -2.10
N SER A 127 11.40 8.09 -0.84
CA SER A 127 10.44 9.10 -0.40
C SER A 127 11.13 10.28 0.24
N LYS A 128 10.57 11.47 0.05
CA LYS A 128 11.03 12.63 0.81
C LYS A 128 9.84 13.52 1.13
N LYS A 129 9.94 14.22 2.25
CA LYS A 129 8.92 15.17 2.69
C LYS A 129 8.92 16.39 1.76
N ARG A 130 7.74 16.82 1.35
CA ARG A 130 7.59 18.06 0.57
C ARG A 130 7.79 19.30 1.42
#